data_18166810a7c20d1a81a12810ef958e0f
#
_entry.id   18166810a7c20d1a81a12810ef958e0f
#
_cell.length_a   1.000
_cell.length_b   1.000
_cell.length_c   1.000
_cell.angle_alpha   90.00
_cell.angle_beta   90.00
_cell.angle_gamma   90.00
#
_symmetry.space_group_name_H-M   'P 1'
#
loop_
_entity.id
_entity.type
_entity.pdbx_description
1 polymer ?
#
loop_
_entity_poly.entity_id
_entity_poly.type
_entity_poly.pdbx_seq_one_letter_code
_entity_poly.pdbx_strand_id
1 'polypeptide(L)'
;MAPTIVRTRGHRLEGIWHSGSPMGTIINSIKGMYVLVPRNMVQAAGFYNKLMELETPALVVECLNGYRRKESLPKNLGDYTTPIGAVEVLQEGSDLTLLTYGSNCVLAQAACDELATLGISVELVDAQSLIPFDLEHEVAASVRKTNALVVLDEDVRGGASAFLMQQVLEDQGAYEYLDAAPMTITSKDHRPAFASDGDYFSKPSVDDMVERIYGLMHERNPQQYPAL
;
A
#
# COMPACT_ATOMS: atom_id res chain seq x y z
N MET A 1 -8.87 -2.79 -28.34
CA MET A 1 -8.68 -3.91 -27.36
C MET A 1 -10.05 -4.17 -26.76
N ALA A 2 -10.43 -5.42 -26.48
CA ALA A 2 -11.74 -5.66 -25.88
C ALA A 2 -11.73 -5.18 -24.41
N PRO A 3 -12.71 -4.43 -23.92
CA PRO A 3 -12.82 -4.08 -22.53
C PRO A 3 -13.05 -5.36 -21.71
N THR A 4 -12.09 -5.69 -20.87
CA THR A 4 -12.12 -6.93 -20.07
C THR A 4 -11.71 -6.60 -18.65
N ILE A 5 -12.53 -7.00 -17.70
CA ILE A 5 -12.19 -6.90 -16.29
C ILE A 5 -11.79 -8.30 -15.80
N VAL A 6 -10.51 -8.46 -15.50
CA VAL A 6 -9.99 -9.67 -14.87
C VAL A 6 -10.01 -9.43 -13.36
N ARG A 7 -10.72 -10.29 -12.68
CA ARG A 7 -10.81 -10.29 -11.23
C ARG A 7 -10.00 -11.43 -10.66
N THR A 8 -9.11 -11.14 -9.74
CA THR A 8 -8.36 -12.16 -9.01
C THR A 8 -8.30 -11.82 -7.52
N ARG A 9 -7.95 -12.80 -6.76
CA ARG A 9 -7.56 -12.66 -5.37
C ARG A 9 -6.05 -12.85 -5.30
N GLY A 10 -5.46 -12.22 -4.41
CA GLY A 10 -4.02 -12.28 -4.17
C GLY A 10 -3.77 -11.27 -3.10
N HIS A 11 -2.79 -11.06 -2.51
CA HIS A 11 -2.59 -10.02 -1.53
C HIS A 11 -3.18 -10.36 -0.15
N ARG A 12 -2.29 -10.58 0.77
CA ARG A 12 -2.57 -10.91 2.17
C ARG A 12 -3.40 -12.19 2.32
N LEU A 13 -3.01 -13.23 1.61
CA LEU A 13 -3.62 -14.54 1.71
C LEU A 13 -2.93 -15.38 2.78
N GLU A 14 -3.71 -16.19 3.48
CA GLU A 14 -3.20 -17.11 4.48
C GLU A 14 -2.77 -18.43 3.87
N GLY A 15 -1.78 -19.07 4.49
CA GLY A 15 -1.33 -20.41 4.20
C GLY A 15 -0.41 -20.53 2.98
N ILE A 16 0.23 -21.67 2.89
CA ILE A 16 1.32 -21.96 1.97
C ILE A 16 0.95 -21.84 0.48
N TRP A 17 -0.31 -22.06 0.14
CA TRP A 17 -0.79 -22.06 -1.24
C TRP A 17 -1.23 -20.68 -1.74
N HIS A 18 -1.49 -19.74 -0.83
CA HIS A 18 -2.06 -18.45 -1.13
C HIS A 18 -1.24 -17.28 -0.57
N SER A 19 -0.08 -17.57 -0.03
CA SER A 19 0.69 -16.62 0.77
C SER A 19 1.65 -15.74 -0.03
N GLY A 20 1.74 -15.90 -1.33
CA GLY A 20 2.54 -15.02 -2.18
C GLY A 20 1.76 -13.82 -2.69
N SER A 21 2.39 -12.66 -2.73
CA SER A 21 1.90 -11.52 -3.49
C SER A 21 2.52 -11.56 -4.90
N PRO A 22 1.72 -11.57 -5.97
CA PRO A 22 2.24 -11.58 -7.33
C PRO A 22 2.46 -10.17 -7.91
N MET A 23 2.38 -9.13 -7.10
CA MET A 23 2.29 -7.75 -7.59
C MET A 23 3.51 -7.32 -8.40
N GLY A 24 4.73 -7.67 -7.95
CA GLY A 24 5.94 -7.37 -8.71
C GLY A 24 5.94 -8.02 -10.10
N THR A 25 5.51 -9.27 -10.20
CA THR A 25 5.37 -9.97 -11.50
C THR A 25 4.30 -9.31 -12.36
N ILE A 26 3.14 -8.97 -11.79
CA ILE A 26 2.02 -8.35 -12.51
C ILE A 26 2.45 -7.01 -13.10
N ILE A 27 3.01 -6.12 -12.30
CA ILE A 27 3.41 -4.77 -12.71
C ILE A 27 4.47 -4.81 -13.82
N ASN A 28 5.44 -5.72 -13.71
CA ASN A 28 6.53 -5.80 -14.68
C ASN A 28 6.15 -6.53 -15.98
N SER A 29 5.24 -7.50 -15.91
CA SER A 29 4.91 -8.36 -17.05
C SER A 29 3.66 -7.93 -17.81
N ILE A 30 2.67 -7.35 -17.13
CA ILE A 30 1.39 -6.98 -17.74
C ILE A 30 1.44 -5.53 -18.19
N LYS A 31 1.25 -5.32 -19.50
CA LYS A 31 1.22 -3.98 -20.10
C LYS A 31 -0.12 -3.72 -20.78
N GLY A 32 -0.52 -2.45 -20.82
CA GLY A 32 -1.74 -2.02 -21.52
C GLY A 32 -3.05 -2.32 -20.79
N MET A 33 -3.01 -2.55 -19.47
CA MET A 33 -4.20 -2.66 -18.65
C MET A 33 -4.00 -1.98 -17.30
N TYR A 34 -5.10 -1.59 -16.67
CA TYR A 34 -5.06 -1.07 -15.31
C TYR A 34 -4.76 -2.20 -14.29
N VAL A 35 -4.08 -1.85 -13.21
CA VAL A 35 -3.84 -2.75 -12.06
C VAL A 35 -4.35 -2.05 -10.81
N LEU A 36 -5.46 -2.52 -10.28
CA LEU A 36 -6.19 -1.92 -9.18
C LEU A 36 -6.18 -2.85 -7.97
N VAL A 37 -5.89 -2.32 -6.79
CA VAL A 37 -5.78 -3.12 -5.56
C VAL A 37 -6.62 -2.48 -4.45
N PRO A 38 -7.94 -2.68 -4.47
CA PRO A 38 -8.82 -2.09 -3.48
C PRO A 38 -8.50 -2.62 -2.06
N ARG A 39 -8.49 -1.73 -1.07
CA ARG A 39 -8.28 -2.10 0.33
C ARG A 39 -9.50 -2.75 0.98
N ASN A 40 -10.68 -2.52 0.42
CA ASN A 40 -11.95 -3.05 0.92
C ASN A 40 -12.97 -3.24 -0.23
N MET A 41 -14.12 -3.83 0.08
CA MET A 41 -15.13 -4.17 -0.94
C MET A 41 -15.93 -2.96 -1.41
N VAL A 42 -16.02 -1.90 -0.61
CA VAL A 42 -16.65 -0.63 -1.04
C VAL A 42 -15.80 0.02 -2.14
N GLN A 43 -14.49 0.10 -1.91
CA GLN A 43 -13.55 0.63 -2.91
C GLN A 43 -13.53 -0.26 -4.18
N ALA A 44 -13.60 -1.59 -4.01
CA ALA A 44 -13.71 -2.52 -5.14
C ALA A 44 -14.96 -2.26 -5.97
N ALA A 45 -16.11 -2.06 -5.33
CA ALA A 45 -17.36 -1.73 -6.03
C ALA A 45 -17.23 -0.42 -6.82
N GLY A 46 -16.60 0.60 -6.23
CA GLY A 46 -16.33 1.86 -6.92
C GLY A 46 -15.41 1.71 -8.13
N PHE A 47 -14.40 0.85 -8.05
CA PHE A 47 -13.58 0.51 -9.21
C PHE A 47 -14.37 -0.21 -10.29
N TYR A 48 -15.19 -1.20 -9.93
CA TYR A 48 -16.02 -1.90 -10.93
C TYR A 48 -16.98 -0.94 -11.62
N ASN A 49 -17.66 -0.06 -10.89
CA ASN A 49 -18.53 0.94 -11.50
C ASN A 49 -17.73 1.84 -12.46
N LYS A 50 -16.54 2.30 -12.05
CA LYS A 50 -15.69 3.12 -12.92
C LYS A 50 -15.22 2.37 -14.16
N LEU A 51 -14.83 1.12 -14.03
CA LEU A 51 -14.36 0.29 -15.15
C LEU A 51 -15.45 -0.01 -16.17
N MET A 52 -16.72 -0.07 -15.76
CA MET A 52 -17.84 -0.26 -16.67
C MET A 52 -18.06 0.94 -17.63
N GLU A 53 -17.49 2.10 -17.30
CA GLU A 53 -17.53 3.31 -18.13
C GLU A 53 -16.32 3.38 -19.10
N LEU A 54 -15.33 2.50 -18.96
CA LEU A 54 -14.05 2.58 -19.66
C LEU A 54 -13.86 1.40 -20.62
N GLU A 55 -13.06 1.64 -21.65
CA GLU A 55 -12.70 0.61 -22.64
C GLU A 55 -11.32 -0.05 -22.37
N THR A 56 -10.59 0.44 -21.38
CA THR A 56 -9.28 -0.11 -21.02
C THR A 56 -9.43 -1.38 -20.21
N PRO A 57 -8.75 -2.47 -20.57
CA PRO A 57 -8.73 -3.67 -19.76
C PRO A 57 -8.19 -3.41 -18.34
N ALA A 58 -8.66 -4.16 -17.36
CA ALA A 58 -8.22 -4.00 -16.00
C ALA A 58 -8.03 -5.33 -15.28
N LEU A 59 -7.04 -5.39 -14.41
CA LEU A 59 -6.88 -6.42 -13.39
C LEU A 59 -7.23 -5.81 -12.03
N VAL A 60 -8.21 -6.38 -11.35
CA VAL A 60 -8.58 -6.02 -9.98
C VAL A 60 -8.11 -7.13 -9.05
N VAL A 61 -7.18 -6.80 -8.14
CA VAL A 61 -6.62 -7.74 -7.17
C VAL A 61 -7.28 -7.51 -5.82
N GLU A 62 -8.25 -8.34 -5.48
CA GLU A 62 -9.05 -8.20 -4.27
C GLU A 62 -8.40 -8.83 -3.05
N CYS A 63 -8.63 -8.23 -1.89
CA CYS A 63 -8.20 -8.75 -0.59
C CYS A 63 -9.08 -9.93 -0.17
N LEU A 64 -8.56 -11.15 -0.19
CA LEU A 64 -9.34 -12.34 0.18
C LEU A 64 -9.90 -12.24 1.60
N ASN A 65 -9.08 -11.82 2.56
CA ASN A 65 -9.50 -11.68 3.96
C ASN A 65 -10.53 -10.55 4.16
N GLY A 66 -10.63 -9.63 3.19
CA GLY A 66 -11.62 -8.56 3.16
C GLY A 66 -13.06 -9.07 2.93
N TYR A 67 -13.25 -10.21 2.27
CA TYR A 67 -14.59 -10.73 1.94
C TYR A 67 -15.50 -11.02 3.15
N ARG A 68 -14.91 -11.24 4.31
CA ARG A 68 -15.64 -11.51 5.56
C ARG A 68 -15.81 -10.28 6.45
N ARG A 69 -15.26 -9.15 6.05
CA ARG A 69 -15.37 -7.91 6.81
C ARG A 69 -16.74 -7.27 6.56
N LYS A 70 -17.34 -6.76 7.63
CA LYS A 70 -18.55 -5.95 7.52
C LYS A 70 -18.15 -4.51 7.27
N GLU A 71 -18.73 -3.91 6.25
CA GLU A 71 -18.46 -2.54 5.84
C GLU A 71 -19.76 -1.78 5.68
N SER A 72 -19.71 -0.46 5.93
CA SER A 72 -20.83 0.42 5.66
C SER A 72 -20.89 0.69 4.17
N LEU A 73 -22.00 0.32 3.54
CA LEU A 73 -22.19 0.60 2.12
C LEU A 73 -22.60 2.07 1.90
N PRO A 74 -22.07 2.73 0.88
CA PRO A 74 -22.55 4.05 0.47
C PRO A 74 -24.00 3.95 -0.01
N LYS A 75 -24.81 4.98 0.28
CA LYS A 75 -26.24 5.01 -0.12
C LYS A 75 -26.43 4.96 -1.64
N ASN A 76 -25.44 5.44 -2.38
CA ASN A 76 -25.40 5.49 -3.85
C ASN A 76 -24.49 4.42 -4.45
N LEU A 77 -24.46 3.21 -3.89
CA LEU A 77 -23.51 2.17 -4.31
C LEU A 77 -23.48 1.92 -5.82
N GLY A 78 -24.63 2.06 -6.51
CA GLY A 78 -24.72 1.91 -7.96
C GLY A 78 -24.01 3.00 -8.77
N ASP A 79 -23.86 4.19 -8.20
CA ASP A 79 -23.22 5.35 -8.83
C ASP A 79 -21.88 5.73 -8.18
N TYR A 80 -21.55 5.05 -7.06
CA TYR A 80 -20.28 5.28 -6.36
C TYR A 80 -19.10 4.82 -7.21
N THR A 81 -18.12 5.69 -7.42
CA THR A 81 -16.91 5.36 -8.16
C THR A 81 -15.66 5.64 -7.32
N THR A 82 -14.63 4.82 -7.54
CA THR A 82 -13.28 5.06 -7.01
C THR A 82 -12.41 5.57 -8.14
N PRO A 83 -11.73 6.71 -7.99
CA PRO A 83 -10.88 7.26 -9.04
C PRO A 83 -9.69 6.34 -9.31
N ILE A 84 -9.36 6.16 -10.61
CA ILE A 84 -8.22 5.37 -11.05
C ILE A 84 -7.02 6.30 -11.24
N GLY A 85 -5.88 5.95 -10.68
CA GLY A 85 -4.66 6.76 -10.74
C GLY A 85 -4.60 7.88 -9.70
N ALA A 86 -5.53 7.90 -8.75
CA ALA A 86 -5.46 8.76 -7.58
C ALA A 86 -5.06 7.94 -6.35
N VAL A 87 -4.42 8.56 -5.39
CA VAL A 87 -4.17 8.00 -4.06
C VAL A 87 -5.21 8.51 -3.06
N GLU A 88 -5.27 7.93 -1.88
CA GLU A 88 -6.13 8.40 -0.80
C GLU A 88 -5.31 8.54 0.49
N VAL A 89 -5.32 9.74 1.08
CA VAL A 89 -4.75 9.95 2.41
C VAL A 89 -5.75 9.42 3.44
N LEU A 90 -5.41 8.30 4.07
CA LEU A 90 -6.24 7.65 5.08
C LEU A 90 -6.09 8.31 6.45
N GLN A 91 -4.92 8.86 6.71
CA GLN A 91 -4.59 9.58 7.93
C GLN A 91 -3.58 10.68 7.60
N GLU A 92 -3.87 11.89 8.03
CA GLU A 92 -2.92 13.00 7.94
C GLU A 92 -1.77 12.82 8.94
N GLY A 93 -0.58 13.25 8.54
CA GLY A 93 0.61 13.22 9.38
C GLY A 93 1.66 14.24 8.98
N SER A 94 2.68 14.42 9.82
CA SER A 94 3.72 15.43 9.63
C SER A 94 5.15 14.88 9.64
N ASP A 95 5.38 13.69 10.15
CA ASP A 95 6.73 13.21 10.44
C ASP A 95 7.23 12.20 9.42
N LEU A 96 6.33 11.45 8.79
CA LEU A 96 6.64 10.37 7.87
C LEU A 96 5.48 10.11 6.91
N THR A 97 5.76 9.87 5.63
CA THR A 97 4.81 9.31 4.66
C THR A 97 4.94 7.79 4.63
N LEU A 98 3.86 7.08 4.99
CA LEU A 98 3.75 5.63 4.86
C LEU A 98 2.84 5.30 3.67
N LEU A 99 3.44 4.92 2.56
CA LEU A 99 2.74 4.52 1.34
C LEU A 99 2.50 3.01 1.34
N THR A 100 1.26 2.60 1.11
CA THR A 100 0.89 1.19 0.97
C THR A 100 -0.31 1.02 0.05
N TYR A 101 -0.86 -0.19 -0.02
CA TYR A 101 -2.03 -0.49 -0.83
C TYR A 101 -2.75 -1.75 -0.33
N GLY A 102 -4.00 -1.89 -0.73
CA GLY A 102 -4.79 -3.09 -0.48
C GLY A 102 -4.98 -3.42 0.99
N SER A 103 -4.92 -4.70 1.36
CA SER A 103 -5.14 -5.15 2.73
C SER A 103 -4.11 -4.66 3.74
N ASN A 104 -2.92 -4.24 3.28
CA ASN A 104 -1.91 -3.69 4.17
C ASN A 104 -2.34 -2.37 4.83
N CYS A 105 -3.26 -1.62 4.23
CA CYS A 105 -3.79 -0.39 4.82
C CYS A 105 -4.33 -0.59 6.24
N VAL A 106 -4.90 -1.76 6.51
CA VAL A 106 -5.45 -2.08 7.85
C VAL A 106 -4.35 -2.26 8.89
N LEU A 107 -3.28 -2.96 8.53
CA LEU A 107 -2.14 -3.16 9.42
C LEU A 107 -1.34 -1.86 9.59
N ALA A 108 -1.20 -1.11 8.49
CA ALA A 108 -0.56 0.19 8.51
C ALA A 108 -1.32 1.18 9.44
N GLN A 109 -2.66 1.17 9.41
CA GLN A 109 -3.45 1.98 10.32
C GLN A 109 -3.18 1.61 11.78
N ALA A 110 -3.17 0.31 12.10
CA ALA A 110 -2.87 -0.13 13.46
C ALA A 110 -1.45 0.27 13.91
N ALA A 111 -0.47 0.19 13.00
CA ALA A 111 0.89 0.68 13.28
C ALA A 111 0.94 2.20 13.48
N CYS A 112 0.18 2.97 12.69
CA CYS A 112 0.07 4.41 12.86
C CYS A 112 -0.52 4.78 14.22
N ASP A 113 -1.57 4.06 14.67
CA ASP A 113 -2.19 4.28 15.96
C ASP A 113 -1.19 4.04 17.11
N GLU A 114 -0.37 3.00 17.00
CA GLU A 114 0.67 2.69 17.98
C GLU A 114 1.82 3.71 17.94
N LEU A 115 2.31 4.08 16.75
CA LEU A 115 3.34 5.11 16.57
C LEU A 115 2.90 6.48 17.12
N ALA A 116 1.61 6.80 17.01
CA ALA A 116 1.07 8.03 17.58
C ALA A 116 1.23 8.06 19.11
N THR A 117 1.14 6.92 19.81
CA THR A 117 1.40 6.85 21.27
C THR A 117 2.87 7.10 21.61
N LEU A 118 3.77 6.90 20.65
CA LEU A 118 5.20 7.20 20.74
C LEU A 118 5.56 8.60 20.25
N GLY A 119 4.55 9.41 19.91
CA GLY A 119 4.73 10.80 19.47
C GLY A 119 5.15 10.94 18.01
N ILE A 120 4.92 9.93 17.17
CA ILE A 120 5.22 9.94 15.73
C ILE A 120 3.91 10.11 14.93
N SER A 121 3.84 11.18 14.15
CA SER A 121 2.69 11.53 13.31
C SER A 121 2.90 11.05 11.89
N VAL A 122 2.32 9.89 11.56
CA VAL A 122 2.45 9.25 10.25
C VAL A 122 1.33 9.70 9.31
N GLU A 123 1.69 10.14 8.10
CA GLU A 123 0.76 10.29 7.01
C GLU A 123 0.61 8.97 6.28
N LEU A 124 -0.56 8.35 6.40
CA LEU A 124 -0.85 7.06 5.77
C LEU A 124 -1.54 7.27 4.43
N VAL A 125 -0.91 6.79 3.36
CA VAL A 125 -1.40 6.93 1.99
C VAL A 125 -1.69 5.55 1.39
N ASP A 126 -2.91 5.37 0.87
CA ASP A 126 -3.34 4.23 0.07
C ASP A 126 -3.14 4.52 -1.41
N ALA A 127 -2.29 3.75 -2.07
CA ALA A 127 -2.06 3.89 -3.51
C ALA A 127 -3.28 3.53 -4.37
N GLN A 128 -4.19 2.68 -3.88
CA GLN A 128 -5.42 2.23 -4.54
C GLN A 128 -5.22 1.58 -5.92
N SER A 129 -4.49 2.23 -6.81
CA SER A 129 -4.12 1.72 -8.12
C SER A 129 -2.60 1.78 -8.32
N LEU A 130 -2.07 0.73 -8.94
CA LEU A 130 -0.64 0.64 -9.23
C LEU A 130 -0.33 0.98 -10.69
N ILE A 131 -1.28 0.74 -11.60
CA ILE A 131 -1.21 1.16 -12.99
C ILE A 131 -2.59 1.69 -13.40
N PRO A 132 -2.70 3.02 -13.68
CA PRO A 132 -1.71 4.06 -13.40
C PRO A 132 -1.55 4.32 -11.91
N PHE A 133 -0.42 4.85 -11.51
CA PHE A 133 -0.13 5.26 -10.14
C PHE A 133 -0.06 6.78 -10.04
N ASP A 134 -0.75 7.34 -9.06
CA ASP A 134 -0.63 8.72 -8.55
C ASP A 134 -0.39 9.79 -9.62
N LEU A 135 -1.37 9.96 -10.51
CA LEU A 135 -1.28 10.87 -11.67
C LEU A 135 -1.11 12.35 -11.27
N GLU A 136 -1.54 12.72 -10.07
CA GLU A 136 -1.47 14.10 -9.56
C GLU A 136 -0.24 14.34 -8.66
N HIS A 137 0.63 13.35 -8.49
CA HIS A 137 1.87 13.41 -7.69
C HIS A 137 1.61 13.77 -6.20
N GLU A 138 0.50 13.29 -5.65
CA GLU A 138 0.10 13.56 -4.27
C GLU A 138 1.04 12.90 -3.25
N VAL A 139 1.65 11.76 -3.60
CA VAL A 139 2.65 11.10 -2.74
C VAL A 139 3.91 11.95 -2.64
N ALA A 140 4.38 12.53 -3.73
CA ALA A 140 5.51 13.46 -3.68
C ALA A 140 5.19 14.72 -2.85
N ALA A 141 3.96 15.22 -2.93
CA ALA A 141 3.50 16.33 -2.07
C ALA A 141 3.49 15.94 -0.59
N SER A 142 3.06 14.72 -0.27
CA SER A 142 3.14 14.16 1.08
C SER A 142 4.59 14.06 1.57
N VAL A 143 5.49 13.50 0.77
CA VAL A 143 6.93 13.40 1.11
C VAL A 143 7.55 14.78 1.30
N ARG A 144 7.15 15.77 0.49
CA ARG A 144 7.61 17.16 0.67
C ARG A 144 7.19 17.76 2.01
N LYS A 145 6.04 17.34 2.55
CA LYS A 145 5.54 17.77 3.88
C LYS A 145 6.28 17.07 5.01
N THR A 146 6.53 15.78 4.88
CA THR A 146 7.01 14.91 5.96
C THR A 146 8.52 14.66 5.96
N ASN A 147 9.18 14.88 4.83
CA ASN A 147 10.61 14.67 4.55
C ASN A 147 11.11 13.23 4.78
N ALA A 148 10.22 12.25 4.89
CA ALA A 148 10.57 10.84 5.02
C ALA A 148 9.56 9.95 4.29
N LEU A 149 10.05 8.85 3.71
CA LEU A 149 9.23 7.90 2.96
C LEU A 149 9.48 6.48 3.41
N VAL A 150 8.41 5.79 3.76
CA VAL A 150 8.39 4.34 3.92
C VAL A 150 7.35 3.75 2.97
N VAL A 151 7.72 2.72 2.21
CA VAL A 151 6.80 1.94 1.38
C VAL A 151 6.62 0.56 2.02
N LEU A 152 5.37 0.27 2.39
CA LEU A 152 4.98 -1.02 2.94
C LEU A 152 4.40 -1.91 1.83
N ASP A 153 4.96 -3.09 1.68
CA ASP A 153 4.55 -4.08 0.68
C ASP A 153 4.51 -5.49 1.29
N GLU A 154 3.52 -6.28 0.98
CA GLU A 154 3.50 -7.69 1.40
C GLU A 154 4.24 -8.62 0.44
N ASP A 155 4.67 -8.13 -0.72
CA ASP A 155 5.55 -8.86 -1.62
C ASP A 155 6.98 -8.93 -1.04
N VAL A 156 7.78 -9.78 -1.58
CA VAL A 156 9.20 -9.83 -1.23
C VAL A 156 9.94 -8.59 -1.74
N ARG A 157 11.13 -8.37 -1.26
CA ARG A 157 11.98 -7.27 -1.70
C ARG A 157 12.14 -7.28 -3.24
N GLY A 158 11.93 -6.13 -3.86
CA GLY A 158 11.93 -6.01 -5.32
C GLY A 158 10.57 -6.23 -5.97
N GLY A 159 9.50 -6.40 -5.17
CA GLY A 159 8.11 -6.47 -5.63
C GLY A 159 7.55 -5.11 -6.05
N ALA A 160 6.26 -4.87 -5.75
CA ALA A 160 5.61 -3.59 -6.08
C ALA A 160 6.28 -2.40 -5.39
N SER A 161 6.89 -2.60 -4.23
CA SER A 161 7.65 -1.55 -3.52
C SER A 161 8.79 -0.97 -4.34
N ALA A 162 9.48 -1.75 -5.17
CA ALA A 162 10.53 -1.24 -6.04
C ALA A 162 9.95 -0.30 -7.13
N PHE A 163 8.82 -0.68 -7.72
CA PHE A 163 8.09 0.16 -8.66
C PHE A 163 7.61 1.46 -8.00
N LEU A 164 6.97 1.38 -6.84
CA LEU A 164 6.48 2.56 -6.12
C LEU A 164 7.60 3.50 -5.70
N MET A 165 8.74 2.95 -5.24
CA MET A 165 9.93 3.76 -4.94
C MET A 165 10.43 4.51 -6.17
N GLN A 166 10.53 3.84 -7.32
CA GLN A 166 10.96 4.49 -8.55
C GLN A 166 9.99 5.58 -8.97
N GLN A 167 8.69 5.30 -8.97
CA GLN A 167 7.66 6.29 -9.29
C GLN A 167 7.76 7.54 -8.41
N VAL A 168 7.84 7.36 -7.09
CA VAL A 168 7.85 8.49 -6.15
C VAL A 168 9.19 9.24 -6.18
N LEU A 169 10.31 8.53 -6.15
CA LEU A 169 11.62 9.16 -6.01
C LEU A 169 12.14 9.73 -7.31
N GLU A 170 12.03 8.98 -8.43
CA GLU A 170 12.60 9.37 -9.71
C GLU A 170 11.58 10.14 -10.56
N ASP A 171 10.40 9.53 -10.81
CA ASP A 171 9.45 10.10 -11.77
C ASP A 171 8.73 11.33 -11.19
N GLN A 172 8.39 11.32 -9.89
CA GLN A 172 7.76 12.44 -9.20
C GLN A 172 8.78 13.38 -8.53
N GLY A 173 10.06 13.02 -8.48
CA GLY A 173 11.14 13.85 -7.95
C GLY A 173 11.16 14.01 -6.42
N ALA A 174 10.50 13.13 -5.68
CA ALA A 174 10.42 13.26 -4.23
C ALA A 174 11.76 13.06 -3.49
N TYR A 175 12.78 12.53 -4.17
CA TYR A 175 14.12 12.36 -3.61
C TYR A 175 14.69 13.66 -3.03
N GLU A 176 14.41 14.80 -3.66
CA GLU A 176 14.94 16.12 -3.23
C GLU A 176 14.42 16.57 -1.87
N TYR A 177 13.33 15.98 -1.38
CA TYR A 177 12.69 16.37 -0.13
C TYR A 177 13.07 15.50 1.07
N LEU A 178 13.81 14.41 0.84
CA LEU A 178 14.15 13.47 1.90
C LEU A 178 15.28 14.00 2.78
N ASP A 179 15.10 13.89 4.08
CA ASP A 179 16.13 14.14 5.09
C ASP A 179 16.64 12.84 5.77
N ALA A 180 16.08 11.70 5.35
CA ALA A 180 16.51 10.35 5.73
C ALA A 180 16.47 9.40 4.53
N ALA A 181 17.19 8.28 4.61
CA ALA A 181 17.12 7.25 3.58
C ALA A 181 15.69 6.68 3.48
N PRO A 182 15.10 6.64 2.27
CA PRO A 182 13.79 6.02 2.11
C PRO A 182 13.87 4.52 2.40
N MET A 183 12.80 3.96 2.97
CA MET A 183 12.80 2.59 3.45
C MET A 183 11.67 1.77 2.85
N THR A 184 11.93 0.49 2.58
CA THR A 184 10.88 -0.49 2.28
C THR A 184 10.70 -1.46 3.44
N ILE A 185 9.45 -1.74 3.80
CA ILE A 185 9.07 -2.82 4.72
C ILE A 185 8.36 -3.87 3.87
N THR A 186 8.98 -5.04 3.72
CA THR A 186 8.55 -6.10 2.79
C THR A 186 8.51 -7.45 3.48
N SER A 187 7.85 -8.41 2.86
CA SER A 187 7.98 -9.81 3.25
C SER A 187 9.43 -10.27 3.18
N LYS A 188 9.75 -11.28 3.98
CA LYS A 188 11.04 -11.96 3.94
C LYS A 188 11.16 -12.80 2.67
N ASP A 189 12.37 -12.88 2.13
CA ASP A 189 12.65 -13.62 0.89
C ASP A 189 12.71 -15.13 1.13
N HIS A 190 11.58 -15.68 1.50
CA HIS A 190 11.37 -17.13 1.63
C HIS A 190 9.88 -17.46 1.52
N ARG A 191 9.60 -18.71 1.21
CA ARG A 191 8.22 -19.19 1.19
C ARG A 191 7.62 -19.12 2.59
N PRO A 192 6.45 -18.47 2.78
CA PRO A 192 5.80 -18.41 4.07
C PRO A 192 5.57 -19.80 4.67
N ALA A 193 5.80 -19.92 5.97
CA ALA A 193 5.56 -21.15 6.70
C ALA A 193 4.05 -21.42 6.83
N PHE A 194 3.71 -22.62 7.25
CA PHE A 194 2.33 -23.02 7.43
C PHE A 194 1.71 -22.34 8.67
N ALA A 195 0.41 -22.05 8.59
CA ALA A 195 -0.43 -21.43 9.63
C ALA A 195 -0.16 -19.92 9.85
N SER A 196 -0.96 -19.32 10.73
CA SER A 196 -0.96 -17.89 11.06
C SER A 196 0.38 -17.38 11.60
N ASP A 197 1.07 -18.20 12.37
CA ASP A 197 2.40 -17.86 12.91
C ASP A 197 3.44 -17.72 11.79
N GLY A 198 3.30 -18.54 10.74
CA GLY A 198 4.13 -18.45 9.56
C GLY A 198 3.89 -17.15 8.79
N ASP A 199 2.65 -16.72 8.68
CA ASP A 199 2.29 -15.44 8.05
C ASP A 199 2.84 -14.25 8.86
N TYR A 200 2.68 -14.28 10.18
CA TYR A 200 3.24 -13.25 11.06
C TYR A 200 4.76 -13.14 10.95
N PHE A 201 5.45 -14.27 10.90
CA PHE A 201 6.90 -14.29 10.76
C PHE A 201 7.38 -13.87 9.37
N SER A 202 6.63 -14.21 8.33
CA SER A 202 7.06 -14.07 6.93
C SER A 202 6.69 -12.73 6.31
N LYS A 203 5.55 -12.17 6.70
CA LYS A 203 4.99 -10.92 6.15
C LYS A 203 5.14 -9.77 7.14
N PRO A 204 5.10 -8.51 6.68
CA PRO A 204 5.14 -7.37 7.58
C PRO A 204 4.03 -7.44 8.63
N SER A 205 4.41 -7.32 9.89
CA SER A 205 3.51 -7.20 11.04
C SER A 205 3.41 -5.76 11.52
N VAL A 206 2.50 -5.47 12.44
CA VAL A 206 2.41 -4.17 13.11
C VAL A 206 3.71 -3.90 13.86
N ASP A 207 4.23 -4.90 14.58
CA ASP A 207 5.46 -4.78 15.36
C ASP A 207 6.67 -4.46 14.46
N ASP A 208 6.80 -5.14 13.31
CA ASP A 208 7.87 -4.85 12.33
C ASP A 208 7.80 -3.39 11.83
N MET A 209 6.58 -2.87 11.59
CA MET A 209 6.40 -1.50 11.16
C MET A 209 6.77 -0.50 12.25
N VAL A 210 6.28 -0.73 13.48
CA VAL A 210 6.56 0.16 14.61
C VAL A 210 8.05 0.19 14.90
N GLU A 211 8.70 -0.97 15.03
CA GLU A 211 10.15 -1.05 15.31
C GLU A 211 10.98 -0.33 14.24
N ARG A 212 10.70 -0.61 12.97
CA ARG A 212 11.50 -0.06 11.87
C ARG A 212 11.25 1.43 11.64
N ILE A 213 10.01 1.89 11.77
CA ILE A 213 9.67 3.31 11.66
C ILE A 213 10.24 4.08 12.84
N TYR A 214 10.13 3.53 14.04
CA TYR A 214 10.75 4.15 15.21
C TYR A 214 12.27 4.26 15.06
N GLY A 215 12.94 3.22 14.55
CA GLY A 215 14.37 3.25 14.24
C GLY A 215 14.75 4.36 13.25
N LEU A 216 13.95 4.56 12.20
CA LEU A 216 14.14 5.65 11.25
C LEU A 216 13.98 7.03 11.93
N MET A 217 13.00 7.19 12.80
CA MET A 217 12.77 8.43 13.54
C MET A 217 13.88 8.69 14.56
N HIS A 218 14.39 7.64 15.19
CA HIS A 218 15.57 7.73 16.05
C HIS A 218 16.80 8.24 15.29
N GLU A 219 17.08 7.71 14.10
CA GLU A 219 18.21 8.18 13.26
C GLU A 219 18.05 9.66 12.87
N ARG A 220 16.83 10.10 12.56
CA ARG A 220 16.54 11.51 12.21
C ARG A 220 16.70 12.46 13.41
N ASN A 221 16.23 12.05 14.58
CA ASN A 221 16.28 12.88 15.78
C ASN A 221 16.41 12.03 17.07
N PRO A 222 17.65 11.61 17.43
CA PRO A 222 17.87 10.77 18.62
C PRO A 222 17.50 11.43 19.94
N GLN A 223 17.41 12.76 19.97
CA GLN A 223 17.03 13.49 21.21
C GLN A 223 15.53 13.41 21.45
N GLN A 224 14.74 13.49 20.40
CA GLN A 224 13.28 13.38 20.45
C GLN A 224 12.81 11.92 20.54
N TYR A 225 13.48 11.03 19.83
CA TYR A 225 13.19 9.60 19.78
C TYR A 225 14.40 8.81 20.31
N PRO A 226 14.56 8.66 21.64
CA PRO A 226 15.67 7.91 22.20
C PRO A 226 15.62 6.43 21.81
N ALA A 227 16.75 5.72 21.89
CA ALA A 227 16.77 4.27 21.63
C ALA A 227 15.81 3.55 22.58
N LEU A 228 15.02 2.60 22.04
CA LEU A 228 14.11 1.74 22.78
C LEU A 228 14.87 0.74 23.63
#